data_2c0e9443a2a5c41e1097fb816d7d9549
#
_entry.id   2c0e9443a2a5c41e1097fb816d7d9549
#
_cell.length_a   1.000
_cell.length_b   1.000
_cell.length_c   1.000
_cell.angle_alpha   90.00
_cell.angle_beta   90.00
_cell.angle_gamma   90.00
#
_symmetry.space_group_name_H-M   'P 1'
#
loop_
_entity.id
_entity.type
_entity.pdbx_description
1 polymer ?
#
loop_
_entity_poly.entity_id
_entity_poly.type
_entity_poly.pdbx_seq_one_letter_code
_entity_poly.pdbx_strand_id
1 'polypeptide(L)'
;MTEIAASDIGLWTIAARTPDRAAVIEPDGTVVSYAELAATADQFGRGLQALGLGPGACVAGMLPNGSAALALYFAALQTGLYVVPVNWHLAAAEVAYILRDSGATAFLAHEKFAGVAAAAADQAGIDPGARFAVGAVPGFTPLAELGADGAGRPELRTLGAPMVYTSGTSGRPKGVRRALTGADPDRVPATATWFFGLFGLRPFDDHVHLCCSPLYHTAVLNFATIAVQFGHPVVLLDRFDPQTMLALIERHRATYTHMVPTQFRRLLALPETVRDRYDVSSMRAAIHSAAPCPQEVKRQMLGWWGPVVIEYYAATEGGGTGITAREWLARPGSVGRAWPGAEVRVLDERGDDLPVGETGLVYLGMGTSTFDYHKDEEKTLASRARGMFTVGDVGYLDADGYLYLCDRKSDVIISGGVNIYPAEIEAELSCHPAVADVAVFGIPHEEWGEEIKAVVEPADWIAPGPELTAELLDFLSGRIAKFKLPASIDYLAELPRDPNGKLYKRRLRDPYWTGRDRAI
;
A
#
# COMPACT_ATOMS: atom_id res chain seq x y z
N MET A 1 20.94 29.27 -1.94
CA MET A 1 19.58 28.70 -1.82
C MET A 1 19.16 28.92 -0.37
N THR A 2 18.13 29.74 -0.16
CA THR A 2 17.58 29.99 1.17
C THR A 2 17.08 28.66 1.75
N GLU A 3 17.50 28.31 2.94
CA GLU A 3 17.05 27.10 3.65
C GLU A 3 15.53 27.20 3.81
N ILE A 4 14.77 26.27 3.22
CA ILE A 4 13.31 26.25 3.30
C ILE A 4 12.96 25.84 4.72
N ALA A 5 12.39 26.77 5.48
CA ALA A 5 11.99 26.47 6.84
C ALA A 5 10.79 25.49 6.84
N ALA A 6 10.71 24.64 7.87
CA ALA A 6 9.56 23.74 8.06
C ALA A 6 8.21 24.50 8.16
N SER A 7 8.25 25.81 8.45
CA SER A 7 7.11 26.74 8.42
C SER A 7 6.63 27.11 7.02
N ASP A 8 7.35 26.74 5.97
CA ASP A 8 7.05 27.17 4.58
C ASP A 8 6.26 26.13 3.81
N ILE A 9 6.15 24.92 4.31
CA ILE A 9 5.47 23.77 3.70
C ILE A 9 4.11 23.50 4.35
N GLY A 10 3.30 22.69 3.68
CA GLY A 10 1.93 22.37 4.10
C GLY A 10 0.88 22.99 3.19
N LEU A 11 -0.24 22.30 3.01
CA LEU A 11 -1.32 22.68 2.08
C LEU A 11 -1.74 24.15 2.27
N TRP A 12 -2.10 24.54 3.49
CA TRP A 12 -2.64 25.89 3.76
C TRP A 12 -1.58 27.00 3.67
N THR A 13 -0.35 26.69 4.03
CA THR A 13 0.77 27.63 3.88
C THR A 13 1.06 27.93 2.42
N ILE A 14 1.08 26.88 1.60
CA ILE A 14 1.32 27.01 0.15
C ILE A 14 0.14 27.69 -0.52
N ALA A 15 -1.10 27.33 -0.16
CA ALA A 15 -2.32 27.99 -0.68
C ALA A 15 -2.34 29.50 -0.42
N ALA A 16 -1.86 29.94 0.76
CA ALA A 16 -1.79 31.36 1.08
C ALA A 16 -0.68 32.11 0.31
N ARG A 17 0.45 31.44 -0.01
CA ARG A 17 1.61 32.07 -0.68
C ARG A 17 1.57 31.98 -2.19
N THR A 18 1.11 30.84 -2.73
CA THR A 18 1.05 30.54 -4.15
C THR A 18 -0.28 29.88 -4.49
N PRO A 19 -1.41 30.62 -4.39
CA PRO A 19 -2.76 30.06 -4.51
C PRO A 19 -3.00 29.34 -5.84
N ASP A 20 -2.49 29.88 -6.93
CA ASP A 20 -2.71 29.36 -8.29
C ASP A 20 -1.78 28.20 -8.68
N ARG A 21 -0.83 27.82 -7.80
CA ARG A 21 0.04 26.66 -8.04
C ARG A 21 -0.81 25.40 -8.17
N ALA A 22 -0.52 24.57 -9.16
CA ALA A 22 -1.18 23.28 -9.31
C ALA A 22 -0.88 22.37 -8.11
N ALA A 23 -1.92 21.88 -7.44
CA ALA A 23 -1.83 20.89 -6.36
C ALA A 23 -2.12 19.49 -6.88
N VAL A 24 -3.18 19.35 -7.69
CA VAL A 24 -3.66 18.07 -8.21
C VAL A 24 -3.96 18.23 -9.70
N ILE A 25 -3.62 17.22 -10.46
CA ILE A 25 -4.06 17.04 -11.85
C ILE A 25 -4.93 15.80 -11.87
N GLU A 26 -6.23 16.01 -12.12
CA GLU A 26 -7.24 14.95 -12.14
C GLU A 26 -7.04 13.98 -13.31
N PRO A 27 -7.63 12.77 -13.26
CA PRO A 27 -7.53 11.81 -14.36
C PRO A 27 -8.04 12.32 -15.72
N ASP A 28 -8.97 13.27 -15.72
CA ASP A 28 -9.49 13.93 -16.94
C ASP A 28 -8.61 15.09 -17.43
N GLY A 29 -7.55 15.42 -16.68
CA GLY A 29 -6.63 16.51 -16.97
C GLY A 29 -7.03 17.86 -16.34
N THR A 30 -8.12 17.94 -15.61
CA THR A 30 -8.49 19.14 -14.84
C THR A 30 -7.43 19.44 -13.79
N VAL A 31 -7.01 20.70 -13.72
CA VAL A 31 -6.04 21.16 -12.73
C VAL A 31 -6.75 21.79 -11.55
N VAL A 32 -6.47 21.27 -10.35
CA VAL A 32 -6.94 21.83 -9.08
C VAL A 32 -5.76 22.56 -8.44
N SER A 33 -5.94 23.84 -8.17
CA SER A 33 -4.94 24.68 -7.51
C SER A 33 -4.84 24.41 -6.01
N TYR A 34 -3.77 24.90 -5.38
CA TYR A 34 -3.63 24.86 -3.92
C TYR A 34 -4.77 25.61 -3.20
N ALA A 35 -5.21 26.75 -3.74
CA ALA A 35 -6.32 27.50 -3.18
C ALA A 35 -7.63 26.71 -3.21
N GLU A 36 -7.93 26.05 -4.34
CA GLU A 36 -9.15 25.26 -4.50
C GLU A 36 -9.14 24.02 -3.61
N LEU A 37 -8.00 23.29 -3.55
CA LEU A 37 -7.88 22.12 -2.68
C LEU A 37 -8.01 22.49 -1.20
N ALA A 38 -7.36 23.58 -0.77
CA ALA A 38 -7.45 24.07 0.61
C ALA A 38 -8.87 24.53 0.96
N ALA A 39 -9.53 25.27 0.05
CA ALA A 39 -10.92 25.72 0.25
C ALA A 39 -11.90 24.55 0.37
N THR A 40 -11.73 23.51 -0.45
CA THR A 40 -12.55 22.29 -0.38
C THR A 40 -12.30 21.53 0.93
N ALA A 41 -11.03 21.41 1.36
CA ALA A 41 -10.70 20.79 2.64
C ALA A 41 -11.26 21.57 3.83
N ASP A 42 -11.23 22.90 3.77
CA ASP A 42 -11.83 23.77 4.79
C ASP A 42 -13.35 23.63 4.83
N GLN A 43 -14.01 23.61 3.67
CA GLN A 43 -15.43 23.37 3.54
C GLN A 43 -15.86 22.03 4.16
N PHE A 44 -15.19 20.94 3.79
CA PHE A 44 -15.48 19.60 4.35
C PHE A 44 -15.24 19.57 5.86
N GLY A 45 -14.14 20.19 6.33
CA GLY A 45 -13.84 20.27 7.75
C GLY A 45 -14.94 20.98 8.55
N ARG A 46 -15.47 22.12 8.06
CA ARG A 46 -16.61 22.81 8.69
C ARG A 46 -17.87 21.94 8.69
N GLY A 47 -18.16 21.31 7.56
CA GLY A 47 -19.34 20.45 7.45
C GLY A 47 -19.29 19.26 8.40
N LEU A 48 -18.14 18.61 8.53
CA LEU A 48 -17.95 17.52 9.49
C LEU A 48 -18.11 18.01 10.94
N GLN A 49 -17.58 19.19 11.29
CA GLN A 49 -17.81 19.78 12.61
C GLN A 49 -19.27 20.15 12.85
N ALA A 50 -19.99 20.67 11.85
CA ALA A 50 -21.42 20.97 11.94
C ALA A 50 -22.29 19.72 12.17
N LEU A 51 -21.83 18.55 11.68
CA LEU A 51 -22.42 17.25 12.00
C LEU A 51 -22.08 16.74 13.41
N GLY A 52 -21.33 17.51 14.20
CA GLY A 52 -20.93 17.16 15.56
C GLY A 52 -19.68 16.27 15.65
N LEU A 53 -18.92 16.08 14.57
CA LEU A 53 -17.67 15.32 14.63
C LEU A 53 -16.58 16.19 15.26
N GLY A 54 -16.08 15.75 16.42
CA GLY A 54 -14.93 16.35 17.12
C GLY A 54 -13.68 15.45 17.07
N PRO A 55 -12.58 15.91 17.68
CA PRO A 55 -11.32 15.17 17.73
C PRO A 55 -11.49 13.72 18.22
N GLY A 56 -10.93 12.79 17.47
CA GLY A 56 -11.05 11.35 17.75
C GLY A 56 -12.25 10.66 17.10
N ALA A 57 -13.22 11.39 16.55
CA ALA A 57 -14.29 10.82 15.73
C ALA A 57 -13.75 10.32 14.38
N CYS A 58 -14.50 9.42 13.74
CA CYS A 58 -14.13 8.80 12.48
C CYS A 58 -15.04 9.25 11.33
N VAL A 59 -14.43 9.58 10.19
CA VAL A 59 -15.11 9.77 8.92
C VAL A 59 -14.58 8.77 7.90
N ALA A 60 -15.48 8.10 7.17
CA ALA A 60 -15.09 7.14 6.14
C ALA A 60 -15.25 7.74 4.74
N GLY A 61 -14.37 7.35 3.81
CA GLY A 61 -14.39 7.78 2.42
C GLY A 61 -14.23 6.61 1.44
N MET A 62 -15.23 6.35 0.61
CA MET A 62 -15.19 5.41 -0.52
C MET A 62 -15.14 6.21 -1.82
N LEU A 63 -13.98 6.82 -2.06
CA LEU A 63 -13.74 7.77 -3.14
C LEU A 63 -12.67 7.24 -4.10
N PRO A 64 -12.81 7.41 -5.43
CA PRO A 64 -11.75 7.09 -6.38
C PRO A 64 -10.55 8.03 -6.19
N ASN A 65 -9.47 7.79 -6.94
CA ASN A 65 -8.38 8.76 -7.01
C ASN A 65 -8.91 10.07 -7.57
N GLY A 66 -8.82 11.14 -6.78
CA GLY A 66 -9.33 12.47 -7.10
C GLY A 66 -9.06 13.47 -6.00
N SER A 67 -9.20 14.74 -6.30
CA SER A 67 -9.02 15.85 -5.34
C SER A 67 -10.01 15.76 -4.17
N ALA A 68 -11.21 15.21 -4.37
CA ALA A 68 -12.19 14.99 -3.30
C ALA A 68 -11.67 14.05 -2.21
N ALA A 69 -10.93 12.98 -2.58
CA ALA A 69 -10.32 12.07 -1.62
C ALA A 69 -9.19 12.75 -0.82
N LEU A 70 -8.37 13.57 -1.48
CA LEU A 70 -7.32 14.35 -0.83
C LEU A 70 -7.92 15.45 0.06
N ALA A 71 -8.97 16.15 -0.40
CA ALA A 71 -9.67 17.15 0.38
C ALA A 71 -10.28 16.55 1.67
N LEU A 72 -10.90 15.36 1.60
CA LEU A 72 -11.40 14.65 2.77
C LEU A 72 -10.26 14.31 3.75
N TYR A 73 -9.13 13.84 3.23
CA TYR A 73 -7.95 13.56 4.06
C TYR A 73 -7.49 14.82 4.80
N PHE A 74 -7.32 15.93 4.08
CA PHE A 74 -6.88 17.18 4.69
C PHE A 74 -7.95 17.78 5.62
N ALA A 75 -9.23 17.63 5.32
CA ALA A 75 -10.32 18.02 6.21
C ALA A 75 -10.25 17.28 7.55
N ALA A 76 -10.11 15.96 7.51
CA ALA A 76 -9.96 15.16 8.72
C ALA A 76 -8.65 15.46 9.45
N LEU A 77 -7.54 15.66 8.70
CA LEU A 77 -6.23 15.99 9.26
C LEU A 77 -6.27 17.30 10.06
N GLN A 78 -6.97 18.34 9.59
CA GLN A 78 -7.01 19.63 10.28
C GLN A 78 -8.05 19.71 11.41
N THR A 79 -8.98 18.76 11.51
CA THR A 79 -10.07 18.77 12.50
C THR A 79 -9.94 17.70 13.58
N GLY A 80 -8.80 17.02 13.65
CA GLY A 80 -8.53 16.00 14.65
C GLY A 80 -9.31 14.70 14.44
N LEU A 81 -9.82 14.45 13.24
CA LEU A 81 -10.58 13.25 12.94
C LEU A 81 -9.67 12.11 12.50
N TYR A 82 -10.17 10.89 12.66
CA TYR A 82 -9.65 9.75 11.93
C TYR A 82 -10.33 9.63 10.58
N VAL A 83 -9.56 9.70 9.49
CA VAL A 83 -10.07 9.36 8.15
C VAL A 83 -9.86 7.89 7.88
N VAL A 84 -10.94 7.22 7.46
CA VAL A 84 -10.96 5.79 7.11
C VAL A 84 -11.11 5.68 5.60
N PRO A 85 -10.01 5.56 4.84
CA PRO A 85 -10.08 5.32 3.40
C PRO A 85 -10.59 3.91 3.15
N VAL A 86 -11.69 3.79 2.40
CA VAL A 86 -12.37 2.51 2.14
C VAL A 86 -12.00 1.99 0.76
N ASN A 87 -11.53 0.74 0.71
CA ASN A 87 -11.28 0.07 -0.56
C ASN A 87 -12.61 -0.16 -1.30
N TRP A 88 -12.76 0.45 -2.46
CA TRP A 88 -13.98 0.39 -3.27
C TRP A 88 -14.20 -0.92 -4.04
N HIS A 89 -13.27 -1.86 -3.97
CA HIS A 89 -13.42 -3.21 -4.52
C HIS A 89 -14.08 -4.19 -3.54
N LEU A 90 -14.34 -3.76 -2.31
CA LEU A 90 -15.00 -4.57 -1.29
C LEU A 90 -16.50 -4.67 -1.57
N ALA A 91 -17.09 -5.81 -1.17
CA ALA A 91 -18.53 -6.00 -1.18
C ALA A 91 -19.21 -5.15 -0.09
N ALA A 92 -20.50 -4.86 -0.25
CA ALA A 92 -21.26 -4.02 0.68
C ALA A 92 -21.17 -4.49 2.14
N ALA A 93 -21.20 -5.79 2.40
CA ALA A 93 -21.08 -6.35 3.75
C ALA A 93 -19.70 -6.10 4.38
N GLU A 94 -18.64 -6.12 3.59
CA GLU A 94 -17.26 -5.84 4.02
C GLU A 94 -17.08 -4.35 4.32
N VAL A 95 -17.63 -3.48 3.47
CA VAL A 95 -17.64 -2.03 3.70
C VAL A 95 -18.45 -1.71 4.96
N ALA A 96 -19.65 -2.29 5.12
CA ALA A 96 -20.47 -2.11 6.31
C ALA A 96 -19.76 -2.57 7.60
N TYR A 97 -18.97 -3.64 7.51
CA TYR A 97 -18.12 -4.06 8.64
C TYR A 97 -17.12 -2.95 8.99
N ILE A 98 -16.39 -2.40 8.02
CA ILE A 98 -15.40 -1.34 8.25
C ILE A 98 -16.07 -0.10 8.86
N LEU A 99 -17.23 0.32 8.35
CA LEU A 99 -17.98 1.47 8.88
C LEU A 99 -18.36 1.28 10.36
N ARG A 100 -18.88 0.10 10.71
CA ARG A 100 -19.25 -0.21 12.11
C ARG A 100 -18.03 -0.36 13.01
N ASP A 101 -17.02 -1.08 12.58
CA ASP A 101 -15.82 -1.37 13.37
C ASP A 101 -15.03 -0.09 13.66
N SER A 102 -14.86 0.76 12.66
CA SER A 102 -14.18 2.06 12.81
C SER A 102 -14.97 3.04 13.68
N GLY A 103 -16.27 2.84 13.81
CA GLY A 103 -17.18 3.82 14.43
C GLY A 103 -17.35 5.07 13.57
N ALA A 104 -17.27 4.94 12.25
CA ALA A 104 -17.50 6.05 11.34
C ALA A 104 -18.91 6.61 11.52
N THR A 105 -19.01 7.91 11.77
CA THR A 105 -20.27 8.62 11.97
C THR A 105 -20.69 9.41 10.74
N ALA A 106 -19.78 9.64 9.80
CA ALA A 106 -20.08 10.20 8.48
C ALA A 106 -19.42 9.34 7.39
N PHE A 107 -20.10 9.25 6.24
CA PHE A 107 -19.63 8.44 5.11
C PHE A 107 -19.73 9.22 3.80
N LEU A 108 -18.59 9.39 3.13
CA LEU A 108 -18.46 10.04 1.84
C LEU A 108 -18.25 8.99 0.76
N ALA A 109 -19.01 9.06 -0.33
CA ALA A 109 -18.97 8.08 -1.41
C ALA A 109 -18.88 8.74 -2.80
N HIS A 110 -18.80 7.94 -3.83
CA HIS A 110 -18.80 8.37 -5.22
C HIS A 110 -19.80 7.52 -6.03
N GLU A 111 -20.47 8.12 -7.02
CA GLU A 111 -21.46 7.46 -7.87
C GLU A 111 -20.93 6.21 -8.60
N LYS A 112 -19.64 6.14 -8.90
CA LYS A 112 -19.00 4.92 -9.45
C LYS A 112 -19.27 3.67 -8.60
N PHE A 113 -19.56 3.85 -7.31
CA PHE A 113 -19.76 2.77 -6.33
C PHE A 113 -21.13 2.83 -5.67
N ALA A 114 -22.09 3.52 -6.27
CA ALA A 114 -23.38 3.88 -5.68
C ALA A 114 -24.11 2.71 -5.01
N GLY A 115 -24.22 1.57 -5.68
CA GLY A 115 -24.95 0.41 -5.15
C GLY A 115 -24.29 -0.19 -3.90
N VAL A 116 -22.97 -0.30 -3.90
CA VAL A 116 -22.22 -0.82 -2.75
C VAL A 116 -22.24 0.18 -1.60
N ALA A 117 -22.07 1.48 -1.89
CA ALA A 117 -22.05 2.53 -0.88
C ALA A 117 -23.39 2.66 -0.17
N ALA A 118 -24.50 2.71 -0.91
CA ALA A 118 -25.85 2.80 -0.35
C ALA A 118 -26.17 1.58 0.54
N ALA A 119 -25.97 0.37 0.02
CA ALA A 119 -26.22 -0.87 0.78
C ALA A 119 -25.33 -0.97 2.03
N ALA A 120 -24.06 -0.55 1.95
CA ALA A 120 -23.16 -0.57 3.09
C ALA A 120 -23.55 0.46 4.16
N ALA A 121 -23.95 1.68 3.76
CA ALA A 121 -24.40 2.71 4.68
C ALA A 121 -25.65 2.28 5.45
N ASP A 122 -26.62 1.66 4.77
CA ASP A 122 -27.84 1.13 5.39
C ASP A 122 -27.53 -0.02 6.36
N GLN A 123 -26.70 -1.00 5.94
CA GLN A 123 -26.28 -2.11 6.79
C GLN A 123 -25.46 -1.65 8.01
N ALA A 124 -24.69 -0.57 7.87
CA ALA A 124 -23.90 -0.02 8.97
C ALA A 124 -24.72 0.89 9.90
N GLY A 125 -25.89 1.34 9.47
CA GLY A 125 -26.73 2.27 10.23
C GLY A 125 -26.17 3.70 10.25
N ILE A 126 -25.46 4.11 9.19
CA ILE A 126 -25.00 5.51 9.07
C ILE A 126 -26.23 6.41 8.93
N ASP A 127 -26.29 7.50 9.70
CA ASP A 127 -27.39 8.47 9.61
C ASP A 127 -27.51 9.03 8.18
N PRO A 128 -28.70 9.06 7.58
CA PRO A 128 -28.90 9.67 6.25
C PRO A 128 -28.40 11.11 6.14
N GLY A 129 -28.50 11.91 7.22
CA GLY A 129 -27.96 13.27 7.28
C GLY A 129 -26.43 13.36 7.32
N ALA A 130 -25.72 12.22 7.50
CA ALA A 130 -24.27 12.12 7.52
C ALA A 130 -23.70 11.35 6.33
N ARG A 131 -24.49 11.18 5.25
CA ARG A 131 -24.08 10.51 4.00
C ARG A 131 -23.95 11.55 2.88
N PHE A 132 -22.76 11.63 2.28
CA PHE A 132 -22.48 12.58 1.20
C PHE A 132 -21.85 11.88 0.01
N ALA A 133 -22.14 12.36 -1.21
CA ALA A 133 -21.56 11.75 -2.40
C ALA A 133 -21.17 12.75 -3.50
N VAL A 134 -20.10 12.39 -4.21
CA VAL A 134 -19.80 12.95 -5.53
C VAL A 134 -20.66 12.21 -6.56
N GLY A 135 -21.49 12.98 -7.31
CA GLY A 135 -22.48 12.40 -8.21
C GLY A 135 -23.70 11.82 -7.48
N ALA A 136 -24.50 11.03 -8.17
CA ALA A 136 -25.79 10.54 -7.68
C ALA A 136 -25.66 9.18 -6.97
N VAL A 137 -25.81 9.17 -5.64
CA VAL A 137 -25.89 7.95 -4.83
C VAL A 137 -27.23 7.94 -4.06
N PRO A 138 -28.05 6.89 -4.16
CA PRO A 138 -29.34 6.82 -3.44
C PRO A 138 -29.17 6.99 -1.92
N GLY A 139 -29.92 7.92 -1.33
CA GLY A 139 -29.88 8.21 0.11
C GLY A 139 -28.67 9.02 0.57
N PHE A 140 -27.94 9.65 -0.35
CA PHE A 140 -26.81 10.53 -0.05
C PHE A 140 -27.10 11.95 -0.52
N THR A 141 -26.67 12.93 0.24
CA THR A 141 -26.66 14.34 -0.10
C THR A 141 -25.48 14.65 -1.02
N PRO A 142 -25.60 15.57 -2.00
CA PRO A 142 -24.44 15.98 -2.81
C PRO A 142 -23.27 16.46 -1.94
N LEU A 143 -22.07 15.96 -2.21
CA LEU A 143 -20.88 16.31 -1.41
C LEU A 143 -20.58 17.82 -1.40
N ALA A 144 -20.97 18.52 -2.46
CA ALA A 144 -20.84 19.98 -2.54
C ALA A 144 -21.63 20.74 -1.47
N GLU A 145 -22.66 20.14 -0.88
CA GLU A 145 -23.48 20.75 0.19
C GLU A 145 -22.83 20.59 1.57
N LEU A 146 -21.88 19.67 1.75
CA LEU A 146 -21.20 19.48 3.02
C LEU A 146 -20.42 20.76 3.40
N GLY A 147 -20.88 21.48 4.41
CA GLY A 147 -20.25 22.70 4.90
C GLY A 147 -20.31 23.92 3.95
N ALA A 148 -21.27 23.92 2.99
CA ALA A 148 -21.43 24.99 2.01
C ALA A 148 -21.87 26.33 2.63
N ASP A 149 -22.60 26.28 3.74
CA ASP A 149 -23.20 27.48 4.39
C ASP A 149 -22.18 28.36 5.14
N GLY A 150 -20.90 28.03 5.11
CA GLY A 150 -19.85 28.72 5.83
C GLY A 150 -18.67 29.14 4.97
N ALA A 151 -17.87 30.07 5.46
CA ALA A 151 -16.62 30.49 4.84
C ALA A 151 -15.45 30.39 5.81
N GLY A 152 -14.22 30.30 5.28
CA GLY A 152 -13.00 30.23 6.06
C GLY A 152 -12.68 28.85 6.60
N ARG A 153 -11.74 28.77 7.51
CA ARG A 153 -11.25 27.53 8.12
C ARG A 153 -12.22 26.98 9.17
N PRO A 154 -12.18 25.67 9.48
CA PRO A 154 -12.89 25.10 10.62
C PRO A 154 -12.54 25.81 11.94
N GLU A 155 -13.52 25.92 12.84
CA GLU A 155 -13.34 26.63 14.12
C GLU A 155 -12.31 25.94 15.03
N LEU A 156 -12.46 24.62 15.20
CA LEU A 156 -11.54 23.82 15.99
C LEU A 156 -10.55 23.08 15.06
N ARG A 157 -9.26 23.41 15.22
CA ARG A 157 -8.20 22.79 14.42
C ARG A 157 -7.19 22.09 15.30
N THR A 158 -6.97 20.81 15.04
CA THR A 158 -5.96 19.97 15.66
C THR A 158 -5.63 18.80 14.73
N LEU A 159 -4.41 18.26 14.83
CA LEU A 159 -3.91 17.24 13.92
C LEU A 159 -4.67 15.91 14.09
N GLY A 160 -5.34 15.48 13.03
CA GLY A 160 -5.96 14.16 12.87
C GLY A 160 -5.00 13.12 12.29
N ALA A 161 -5.53 11.94 11.97
CA ALA A 161 -4.73 10.85 11.43
C ALA A 161 -5.55 9.92 10.50
N PRO A 162 -4.91 9.21 9.56
CA PRO A 162 -5.57 8.09 8.89
C PRO A 162 -5.71 6.90 9.85
N MET A 163 -6.81 6.17 9.71
CA MET A 163 -6.99 4.83 10.26
C MET A 163 -7.22 3.86 9.10
N VAL A 164 -6.16 3.19 8.67
CA VAL A 164 -6.20 2.32 7.50
C VAL A 164 -6.49 0.89 7.91
N TYR A 165 -7.43 0.26 7.21
CA TYR A 165 -7.75 -1.14 7.40
C TYR A 165 -6.83 -2.04 6.58
N THR A 166 -6.10 -2.92 7.24
CA THR A 166 -5.23 -3.92 6.61
C THR A 166 -5.91 -5.29 6.62
N SER A 167 -5.64 -6.10 5.59
CA SER A 167 -6.09 -7.49 5.56
C SER A 167 -5.38 -8.28 6.66
N GLY A 168 -6.04 -8.43 7.81
CA GLY A 168 -5.50 -9.18 8.93
C GLY A 168 -5.30 -10.67 8.59
N THR A 169 -4.32 -11.32 9.23
CA THR A 169 -4.09 -12.77 9.15
C THR A 169 -5.29 -13.59 9.67
N SER A 170 -6.16 -13.00 10.49
CA SER A 170 -7.35 -13.62 11.09
C SER A 170 -8.63 -13.57 10.24
N GLY A 171 -8.58 -13.10 8.98
CA GLY A 171 -9.70 -13.12 8.04
C GLY A 171 -10.54 -11.84 7.98
N ARG A 172 -10.61 -11.02 9.03
CA ARG A 172 -11.29 -9.70 8.99
C ARG A 172 -10.27 -8.57 8.99
N PRO A 173 -10.46 -7.52 8.17
CA PRO A 173 -9.58 -6.37 8.19
C PRO A 173 -9.50 -5.71 9.57
N LYS A 174 -8.31 -5.25 9.95
CA LYS A 174 -8.08 -4.54 11.22
C LYS A 174 -7.64 -3.11 10.95
N GLY A 175 -8.24 -2.15 11.66
CA GLY A 175 -7.84 -0.75 11.63
C GLY A 175 -6.54 -0.53 12.41
N VAL A 176 -5.54 0.05 11.74
CA VAL A 176 -4.30 0.49 12.41
C VAL A 176 -4.50 1.93 12.87
N ARG A 177 -4.48 2.14 14.19
CA ARG A 177 -4.76 3.43 14.81
C ARG A 177 -3.52 3.96 15.52
N ARG A 178 -3.26 5.25 15.38
CA ARG A 178 -2.22 5.96 16.10
C ARG A 178 -2.84 7.00 17.01
N ALA A 179 -2.26 7.23 18.17
CA ALA A 179 -2.73 8.28 19.09
C ALA A 179 -2.64 9.65 18.42
N LEU A 180 -3.69 10.46 18.60
CA LEU A 180 -3.68 11.86 18.16
C LEU A 180 -2.78 12.68 19.09
N THR A 181 -1.94 13.51 18.48
CA THR A 181 -0.92 14.27 19.23
C THR A 181 -1.40 15.62 19.74
N GLY A 182 -2.54 16.12 19.25
CA GLY A 182 -3.00 17.47 19.53
C GLY A 182 -2.14 18.57 18.86
N ALA A 183 -1.25 18.20 17.93
CA ALA A 183 -0.38 19.12 17.24
C ALA A 183 -1.15 20.09 16.33
N ASP A 184 -0.48 21.16 15.93
CA ASP A 184 -1.00 22.12 14.95
C ASP A 184 -1.01 21.49 13.55
N PRO A 185 -2.17 21.41 12.85
CA PRO A 185 -2.27 20.83 11.53
C PRO A 185 -1.59 21.64 10.42
N ASP A 186 -1.27 22.90 10.64
CA ASP A 186 -0.49 23.71 9.69
C ASP A 186 1.00 23.36 9.69
N ARG A 187 1.46 22.58 10.67
CA ARG A 187 2.83 22.10 10.73
C ARG A 187 2.95 20.71 10.14
N VAL A 188 3.71 20.59 9.07
CA VAL A 188 4.05 19.28 8.52
C VAL A 188 4.92 18.53 9.53
N PRO A 189 4.56 17.31 9.93
CA PRO A 189 5.38 16.54 10.86
C PRO A 189 6.82 16.37 10.36
N ALA A 190 7.80 16.54 11.23
CA ALA A 190 9.21 16.30 10.89
C ALA A 190 9.46 14.90 10.33
N THR A 191 8.64 13.91 10.75
CA THR A 191 8.65 12.55 10.22
C THR A 191 8.33 12.49 8.74
N ALA A 192 7.45 13.36 8.22
CA ALA A 192 7.12 13.42 6.80
C ALA A 192 8.29 13.95 5.97
N THR A 193 8.95 15.01 6.44
CA THR A 193 10.14 15.58 5.77
C THR A 193 11.31 14.60 5.77
N TRP A 194 11.51 13.92 6.88
CA TRP A 194 12.54 12.90 7.01
C TRP A 194 12.28 11.72 6.06
N PHE A 195 11.05 11.20 6.00
CA PHE A 195 10.69 10.07 5.15
C PHE A 195 10.93 10.35 3.65
N PHE A 196 10.49 11.51 3.16
CA PHE A 196 10.75 11.89 1.77
C PHE A 196 12.22 12.14 1.49
N GLY A 197 12.97 12.63 2.49
CA GLY A 197 14.42 12.79 2.41
C GLY A 197 15.17 11.48 2.13
N LEU A 198 14.64 10.33 2.56
CA LEU A 198 15.20 8.99 2.24
C LEU A 198 15.27 8.73 0.73
N PHE A 199 14.37 9.32 -0.04
CA PHE A 199 14.26 9.17 -1.49
C PHE A 199 14.84 10.36 -2.26
N GLY A 200 15.50 11.30 -1.55
CA GLY A 200 16.05 12.51 -2.15
C GLY A 200 15.00 13.58 -2.52
N LEU A 201 13.76 13.41 -2.08
CA LEU A 201 12.67 14.34 -2.34
C LEU A 201 12.69 15.49 -1.32
N ARG A 202 12.70 16.73 -1.80
CA ARG A 202 12.76 17.94 -0.98
C ARG A 202 11.61 18.87 -1.30
N PRO A 203 11.14 19.66 -0.31
CA PRO A 203 10.10 20.66 -0.54
C PRO A 203 10.49 21.65 -1.64
N PHE A 204 9.51 22.00 -2.45
CA PHE A 204 9.60 23.00 -3.54
C PHE A 204 10.64 22.72 -4.63
N ASP A 205 11.28 21.54 -4.64
CA ASP A 205 12.00 21.11 -5.83
C ASP A 205 11.02 20.97 -7.01
N ASP A 206 11.55 20.89 -8.23
CA ASP A 206 10.79 20.73 -9.48
C ASP A 206 10.20 19.29 -9.64
N HIS A 207 9.79 18.71 -8.51
CA HIS A 207 9.22 17.38 -8.49
C HIS A 207 7.73 17.36 -8.87
N VAL A 208 7.35 16.33 -9.62
CA VAL A 208 5.96 16.00 -9.95
C VAL A 208 5.72 14.55 -9.55
N HIS A 209 4.73 14.31 -8.70
CA HIS A 209 4.34 12.97 -8.26
C HIS A 209 3.31 12.35 -9.18
N LEU A 210 3.59 11.18 -9.75
CA LEU A 210 2.58 10.37 -10.44
C LEU A 210 1.99 9.33 -9.49
N CYS A 211 0.72 9.50 -9.13
CA CYS A 211 -0.03 8.59 -8.29
C CYS A 211 -0.78 7.56 -9.14
N CYS A 212 -0.21 6.38 -9.32
CA CYS A 212 -0.73 5.33 -10.19
C CYS A 212 -1.43 4.18 -9.47
N SER A 213 -1.60 4.28 -8.16
CA SER A 213 -2.26 3.29 -7.31
C SER A 213 -3.39 3.93 -6.50
N PRO A 214 -4.34 3.14 -5.96
CA PRO A 214 -5.48 3.68 -5.22
C PRO A 214 -5.09 4.38 -3.91
N LEU A 215 -5.65 5.58 -3.69
CA LEU A 215 -5.41 6.40 -2.50
C LEU A 215 -5.88 5.78 -1.18
N TYR A 216 -6.70 4.73 -1.21
CA TYR A 216 -7.08 4.03 0.03
C TYR A 216 -5.95 3.18 0.65
N HIS A 217 -4.81 3.03 -0.02
CA HIS A 217 -3.64 2.35 0.53
C HIS A 217 -2.71 3.31 1.26
N THR A 218 -2.21 2.87 2.42
CA THR A 218 -1.37 3.70 3.31
C THR A 218 -0.21 4.36 2.59
N ALA A 219 0.59 3.59 1.85
CA ALA A 219 1.76 4.11 1.17
C ALA A 219 1.37 5.14 0.09
N VAL A 220 0.38 4.83 -0.73
CA VAL A 220 -0.09 5.71 -1.82
C VAL A 220 -0.63 7.01 -1.26
N LEU A 221 -1.48 6.93 -0.22
CA LEU A 221 -2.03 8.09 0.46
C LEU A 221 -0.92 8.97 1.06
N ASN A 222 0.06 8.35 1.73
CA ASN A 222 1.20 9.08 2.31
C ASN A 222 2.01 9.79 1.23
N PHE A 223 2.37 9.12 0.14
CA PHE A 223 3.13 9.75 -0.94
C PHE A 223 2.37 10.92 -1.58
N ALA A 224 1.08 10.76 -1.88
CA ALA A 224 0.27 11.81 -2.47
C ALA A 224 0.09 13.01 -1.53
N THR A 225 -0.21 12.76 -0.25
CA THR A 225 -0.47 13.83 0.71
C THR A 225 0.80 14.57 1.13
N ILE A 226 1.94 13.88 1.26
CA ILE A 226 3.22 14.53 1.52
C ILE A 226 3.68 15.32 0.28
N ALA A 227 3.44 14.81 -0.94
CA ALA A 227 3.70 15.54 -2.17
C ALA A 227 2.99 16.91 -2.17
N VAL A 228 1.68 16.93 -1.89
CA VAL A 228 0.92 18.18 -1.73
C VAL A 228 1.53 19.07 -0.66
N GLN A 229 1.88 18.53 0.51
CA GLN A 229 2.47 19.32 1.59
C GLN A 229 3.85 19.89 1.24
N PHE A 230 4.57 19.28 0.29
CA PHE A 230 5.91 19.71 -0.19
C PHE A 230 5.85 20.69 -1.37
N GLY A 231 4.67 20.98 -1.89
CA GLY A 231 4.52 21.84 -3.07
C GLY A 231 4.70 21.09 -4.40
N HIS A 232 4.70 19.76 -4.39
CA HIS A 232 4.78 18.96 -5.61
C HIS A 232 3.38 18.71 -6.17
N PRO A 233 3.11 19.01 -7.46
CA PRO A 233 1.87 18.60 -8.11
C PRO A 233 1.70 17.09 -8.10
N VAL A 234 0.48 16.62 -7.86
CA VAL A 234 0.11 15.21 -7.88
C VAL A 234 -0.72 14.92 -9.12
N VAL A 235 -0.18 14.15 -10.05
CA VAL A 235 -0.90 13.65 -11.23
C VAL A 235 -1.60 12.36 -10.85
N LEU A 236 -2.92 12.31 -10.94
CA LEU A 236 -3.72 11.16 -10.55
C LEU A 236 -4.07 10.29 -11.75
N LEU A 237 -3.93 8.99 -11.60
CA LEU A 237 -4.41 7.99 -12.53
C LEU A 237 -5.64 7.31 -11.92
N ASP A 238 -6.77 7.26 -12.64
CA ASP A 238 -8.02 6.65 -12.15
C ASP A 238 -7.86 5.13 -11.94
N ARG A 239 -7.30 4.47 -12.95
CA ARG A 239 -6.99 3.04 -12.93
C ARG A 239 -5.62 2.82 -13.58
N PHE A 240 -4.81 1.95 -12.98
CA PHE A 240 -3.51 1.61 -13.56
C PHE A 240 -3.67 0.98 -14.94
N ASP A 241 -3.12 1.65 -15.93
CA ASP A 241 -2.87 1.19 -17.28
C ASP A 241 -1.42 1.52 -17.63
N PRO A 242 -0.60 0.55 -18.06
CA PRO A 242 0.82 0.76 -18.25
C PRO A 242 1.14 1.79 -19.34
N GLN A 243 0.38 1.82 -20.42
CA GLN A 243 0.62 2.75 -21.51
C GLN A 243 0.19 4.17 -21.14
N THR A 244 -0.95 4.34 -20.47
CA THR A 244 -1.41 5.61 -19.91
C THR A 244 -0.41 6.16 -18.90
N MET A 245 0.16 5.30 -18.05
CA MET A 245 1.20 5.72 -17.10
C MET A 245 2.41 6.31 -17.81
N LEU A 246 2.93 5.67 -18.87
CA LEU A 246 4.07 6.17 -19.64
C LEU A 246 3.75 7.50 -20.31
N ALA A 247 2.55 7.64 -20.90
CA ALA A 247 2.09 8.89 -21.49
C ALA A 247 1.99 10.05 -20.48
N LEU A 248 1.54 9.76 -19.25
CA LEU A 248 1.49 10.76 -18.18
C LEU A 248 2.88 11.14 -17.66
N ILE A 249 3.83 10.20 -17.59
CA ILE A 249 5.23 10.50 -17.24
C ILE A 249 5.79 11.51 -18.25
N GLU A 250 5.66 11.24 -19.54
CA GLU A 250 6.15 12.14 -20.60
C GLU A 250 5.44 13.48 -20.58
N ARG A 251 4.10 13.48 -20.61
CA ARG A 251 3.26 14.68 -20.67
C ARG A 251 3.51 15.65 -19.53
N HIS A 252 3.57 15.14 -18.29
CA HIS A 252 3.69 15.95 -17.09
C HIS A 252 5.11 16.02 -16.55
N ARG A 253 6.09 15.40 -17.25
CA ARG A 253 7.48 15.33 -16.79
C ARG A 253 7.56 14.79 -15.36
N ALA A 254 6.76 13.74 -15.06
CA ALA A 254 6.73 13.17 -13.73
C ALA A 254 8.13 12.73 -13.29
N THR A 255 8.48 13.03 -12.05
CA THR A 255 9.84 12.79 -11.53
C THR A 255 9.91 11.65 -10.52
N TYR A 256 8.79 11.34 -9.87
CA TYR A 256 8.73 10.20 -8.98
C TYR A 256 7.32 9.60 -8.89
N THR A 257 7.31 8.35 -8.51
CA THR A 257 6.07 7.57 -8.33
C THR A 257 6.28 6.51 -7.24
N HIS A 258 5.18 6.13 -6.57
CA HIS A 258 5.14 4.95 -5.72
C HIS A 258 4.44 3.82 -6.46
N MET A 259 5.09 2.67 -6.54
CA MET A 259 4.66 1.53 -7.35
C MET A 259 4.67 0.22 -6.55
N VAL A 260 4.08 -0.79 -7.16
CA VAL A 260 4.14 -2.18 -6.69
C VAL A 260 4.69 -3.10 -7.79
N PRO A 261 5.30 -4.25 -7.45
CA PRO A 261 5.95 -5.12 -8.43
C PRO A 261 5.05 -5.61 -9.56
N THR A 262 3.75 -5.75 -9.33
CA THR A 262 2.77 -6.10 -10.38
C THR A 262 2.69 -5.03 -11.48
N GLN A 263 2.85 -3.77 -11.12
CA GLN A 263 2.88 -2.68 -12.09
C GLN A 263 4.16 -2.73 -12.94
N PHE A 264 5.30 -3.10 -12.34
CA PHE A 264 6.54 -3.34 -13.09
C PHE A 264 6.35 -4.46 -14.14
N ARG A 265 5.75 -5.58 -13.74
CA ARG A 265 5.45 -6.68 -14.66
C ARG A 265 4.58 -6.23 -15.82
N ARG A 266 3.50 -5.48 -15.56
CA ARG A 266 2.60 -4.97 -16.59
C ARG A 266 3.28 -3.99 -17.54
N LEU A 267 4.20 -3.16 -17.04
CA LEU A 267 5.03 -2.27 -17.86
C LEU A 267 5.99 -3.06 -18.75
N LEU A 268 6.68 -4.05 -18.19
CA LEU A 268 7.62 -4.90 -18.91
C LEU A 268 6.95 -5.82 -19.93
N ALA A 269 5.67 -6.16 -19.72
CA ALA A 269 4.87 -6.93 -20.67
C ALA A 269 4.48 -6.13 -21.95
N LEU A 270 4.59 -4.80 -21.94
CA LEU A 270 4.40 -4.00 -23.14
C LEU A 270 5.50 -4.34 -24.16
N PRO A 271 5.16 -4.45 -25.46
CA PRO A 271 6.15 -4.59 -26.51
C PRO A 271 7.20 -3.47 -26.44
N GLU A 272 8.46 -3.79 -26.71
CA GLU A 272 9.56 -2.81 -26.70
C GLU A 272 9.26 -1.61 -27.63
N THR A 273 8.70 -1.89 -28.81
CA THR A 273 8.26 -0.85 -29.77
C THR A 273 7.18 0.08 -29.23
N VAL A 274 6.45 -0.31 -28.18
CA VAL A 274 5.50 0.54 -27.47
C VAL A 274 6.22 1.32 -26.37
N ARG A 275 7.07 0.65 -25.60
CA ARG A 275 7.86 1.28 -24.51
C ARG A 275 8.74 2.40 -25.00
N ASP A 276 9.39 2.22 -26.16
CA ASP A 276 10.33 3.17 -26.77
C ASP A 276 9.66 4.43 -27.34
N ARG A 277 8.32 4.47 -27.39
CA ARG A 277 7.59 5.67 -27.84
C ARG A 277 7.52 6.77 -26.78
N TYR A 278 7.81 6.46 -25.53
CA TYR A 278 7.60 7.37 -24.41
C TYR A 278 8.93 7.80 -23.77
N ASP A 279 9.08 9.09 -23.56
CA ASP A 279 10.21 9.65 -22.82
C ASP A 279 9.97 9.56 -21.31
N VAL A 280 10.66 8.61 -20.66
CA VAL A 280 10.64 8.44 -19.20
C VAL A 280 11.86 9.07 -18.51
N SER A 281 12.69 9.83 -19.22
CA SER A 281 13.95 10.41 -18.72
C SER A 281 13.77 11.42 -17.59
N SER A 282 12.55 11.92 -17.38
CA SER A 282 12.23 12.80 -16.27
C SER A 282 12.21 12.08 -14.92
N MET A 283 12.06 10.75 -14.89
CA MET A 283 11.98 9.96 -13.67
C MET A 283 13.28 10.01 -12.88
N ARG A 284 13.19 10.36 -11.59
CA ARG A 284 14.31 10.43 -10.64
C ARG A 284 14.18 9.40 -9.53
N ALA A 285 12.93 8.98 -9.21
CA ALA A 285 12.67 7.95 -8.21
C ALA A 285 11.41 7.13 -8.56
N ALA A 286 11.60 5.85 -8.88
CA ALA A 286 10.54 4.85 -8.97
C ALA A 286 10.60 4.01 -7.70
N ILE A 287 9.81 4.41 -6.70
CA ILE A 287 9.84 3.84 -5.36
C ILE A 287 8.84 2.69 -5.31
N HIS A 288 9.28 1.50 -4.91
CA HIS A 288 8.36 0.36 -4.80
C HIS A 288 8.40 -0.32 -3.44
N SER A 289 7.28 -0.95 -3.10
CA SER A 289 7.10 -1.68 -1.84
C SER A 289 5.86 -2.58 -1.88
N ALA A 290 5.38 -2.99 -0.74
CA ALA A 290 4.10 -3.69 -0.48
C ALA A 290 4.03 -5.15 -0.90
N ALA A 291 4.88 -5.64 -1.79
CA ALA A 291 4.96 -7.03 -2.20
C ALA A 291 6.40 -7.42 -2.55
N PRO A 292 6.77 -8.71 -2.47
CA PRO A 292 8.05 -9.18 -2.97
C PRO A 292 8.22 -8.86 -4.46
N CYS A 293 9.38 -8.30 -4.82
CA CYS A 293 9.73 -8.02 -6.20
C CYS A 293 10.67 -9.10 -6.73
N PRO A 294 10.27 -9.90 -7.74
CA PRO A 294 11.18 -10.87 -8.36
C PRO A 294 12.44 -10.17 -8.86
N GLN A 295 13.59 -10.78 -8.58
CA GLN A 295 14.87 -10.14 -8.89
C GLN A 295 15.03 -9.82 -10.37
N GLU A 296 14.54 -10.69 -11.25
CA GLU A 296 14.59 -10.48 -12.69
C GLU A 296 13.74 -9.30 -13.14
N VAL A 297 12.53 -9.17 -12.61
CA VAL A 297 11.65 -8.00 -12.88
C VAL A 297 12.34 -6.70 -12.47
N LYS A 298 12.98 -6.70 -11.32
CA LYS A 298 13.71 -5.51 -10.85
C LYS A 298 14.95 -5.21 -11.70
N ARG A 299 15.70 -6.24 -12.15
CA ARG A 299 16.83 -6.05 -13.07
C ARG A 299 16.39 -5.45 -14.40
N GLN A 300 15.29 -5.94 -14.97
CA GLN A 300 14.73 -5.41 -16.22
C GLN A 300 14.28 -3.95 -16.06
N MET A 301 13.62 -3.61 -14.97
CA MET A 301 13.25 -2.21 -14.68
C MET A 301 14.47 -1.31 -14.52
N LEU A 302 15.51 -1.77 -13.82
CA LEU A 302 16.79 -1.05 -13.70
C LEU A 302 17.49 -0.89 -15.04
N GLY A 303 17.42 -1.88 -15.92
CA GLY A 303 17.95 -1.81 -17.29
C GLY A 303 17.23 -0.78 -18.15
N TRP A 304 15.92 -0.64 -17.98
CA TRP A 304 15.08 0.28 -18.76
C TRP A 304 15.05 1.70 -18.18
N TRP A 305 14.71 1.84 -16.88
CA TRP A 305 14.55 3.17 -16.26
C TRP A 305 15.84 3.70 -15.63
N GLY A 306 16.87 2.87 -15.54
CA GLY A 306 18.13 3.23 -14.90
C GLY A 306 18.11 3.12 -13.37
N PRO A 307 19.08 3.74 -12.68
CA PRO A 307 19.29 3.60 -11.24
C PRO A 307 18.29 4.39 -10.38
N VAL A 308 17.09 4.63 -10.90
CA VAL A 308 16.00 5.36 -10.22
C VAL A 308 15.05 4.44 -9.44
N VAL A 309 15.17 3.12 -9.60
CA VAL A 309 14.32 2.14 -8.93
C VAL A 309 14.82 1.94 -7.49
N ILE A 310 14.00 2.35 -6.54
CA ILE A 310 14.30 2.30 -5.09
C ILE A 310 13.28 1.39 -4.42
N GLU A 311 13.73 0.54 -3.52
CA GLU A 311 12.85 -0.32 -2.73
C GLU A 311 12.88 0.07 -1.27
N TYR A 312 11.71 -0.02 -0.62
CA TYR A 312 11.63 -0.04 0.82
C TYR A 312 10.68 -1.14 1.30
N TYR A 313 10.99 -1.70 2.45
CA TYR A 313 10.11 -2.59 3.19
C TYR A 313 9.67 -1.89 4.46
N ALA A 314 8.37 -1.79 4.67
CA ALA A 314 7.78 -1.18 5.86
C ALA A 314 6.39 -1.75 6.12
N ALA A 315 5.96 -1.63 7.37
CA ALA A 315 4.60 -1.95 7.76
C ALA A 315 3.76 -0.67 7.97
N THR A 316 2.44 -0.78 7.84
CA THR A 316 1.51 0.31 8.20
C THR A 316 1.68 0.72 9.67
N GLU A 317 2.09 -0.22 10.49
CA GLU A 317 2.39 -0.11 11.91
C GLU A 317 3.59 0.79 12.20
N GLY A 318 4.57 0.86 11.30
CA GLY A 318 5.76 1.71 11.41
C GLY A 318 7.06 0.96 11.13
N GLY A 319 8.20 1.66 11.23
CA GLY A 319 9.51 1.08 10.97
C GLY A 319 9.73 0.65 9.53
N GLY A 320 10.97 0.34 9.19
CA GLY A 320 11.26 -0.20 7.86
C GLY A 320 12.73 -0.17 7.48
N THR A 321 12.98 -0.67 6.29
CA THR A 321 14.28 -0.70 5.61
C THR A 321 14.18 -0.01 4.27
N GLY A 322 15.32 0.36 3.69
CA GLY A 322 15.38 0.91 2.34
C GLY A 322 16.66 0.50 1.63
N ILE A 323 16.58 0.39 0.32
CA ILE A 323 17.71 0.03 -0.54
C ILE A 323 17.66 0.82 -1.84
N THR A 324 18.77 1.46 -2.16
CA THR A 324 18.95 2.14 -3.44
C THR A 324 19.22 1.13 -4.56
N ALA A 325 19.07 1.57 -5.81
CA ALA A 325 19.39 0.77 -6.98
C ALA A 325 20.83 0.21 -6.94
N ARG A 326 21.80 1.06 -6.56
CA ARG A 326 23.22 0.68 -6.48
C ARG A 326 23.49 -0.39 -5.43
N GLU A 327 22.91 -0.23 -4.25
CA GLU A 327 23.04 -1.22 -3.16
C GLU A 327 22.38 -2.53 -3.56
N TRP A 328 21.20 -2.46 -4.18
CA TRP A 328 20.49 -3.66 -4.60
C TRP A 328 21.23 -4.47 -5.67
N LEU A 329 21.89 -3.80 -6.62
CA LEU A 329 22.73 -4.48 -7.63
C LEU A 329 23.91 -5.23 -7.00
N ALA A 330 24.41 -4.74 -5.86
CA ALA A 330 25.46 -5.42 -5.09
C ALA A 330 24.90 -6.52 -4.17
N ARG A 331 23.60 -6.46 -3.81
CA ARG A 331 22.90 -7.38 -2.88
C ARG A 331 21.51 -7.73 -3.41
N PRO A 332 21.42 -8.46 -4.54
CA PRO A 332 20.13 -8.82 -5.12
C PRO A 332 19.28 -9.62 -4.14
N GLY A 333 17.98 -9.28 -4.06
CA GLY A 333 17.01 -9.93 -3.15
C GLY A 333 16.90 -9.30 -1.77
N SER A 334 17.82 -8.40 -1.38
CA SER A 334 17.68 -7.65 -0.13
C SER A 334 16.61 -6.56 -0.26
N VAL A 335 15.88 -6.33 0.84
CA VAL A 335 14.97 -5.18 1.01
C VAL A 335 15.62 -4.02 1.76
N GLY A 336 16.95 -4.08 1.94
CA GLY A 336 17.77 -3.00 2.46
C GLY A 336 18.08 -3.07 3.95
N ARG A 337 18.57 -1.95 4.47
CA ARG A 337 18.91 -1.76 5.88
C ARG A 337 17.88 -0.90 6.59
N ALA A 338 17.84 -1.04 7.92
CA ALA A 338 17.03 -0.18 8.78
C ALA A 338 17.24 1.31 8.44
N TRP A 339 16.14 2.05 8.39
CA TRP A 339 16.19 3.50 8.23
C TRP A 339 16.95 4.16 9.39
N PRO A 340 17.52 5.34 9.21
CA PRO A 340 18.09 6.10 10.32
C PRO A 340 17.08 6.27 11.47
N GLY A 341 17.45 5.83 12.68
CA GLY A 341 16.57 5.83 13.85
C GLY A 341 15.55 4.70 13.91
N ALA A 342 15.51 3.82 12.92
CA ALA A 342 14.78 2.55 12.98
C ALA A 342 15.69 1.41 13.42
N GLU A 343 15.09 0.35 13.95
CA GLU A 343 15.75 -0.88 14.33
C GLU A 343 15.07 -2.06 13.64
N VAL A 344 15.88 -3.01 13.18
CA VAL A 344 15.41 -4.28 12.61
C VAL A 344 16.13 -5.40 13.32
N ARG A 345 15.40 -6.36 13.84
CA ARG A 345 15.93 -7.59 14.45
C ARG A 345 15.26 -8.82 13.88
N VAL A 346 15.97 -9.91 13.92
CA VAL A 346 15.44 -11.23 13.61
C VAL A 346 15.51 -12.07 14.88
N LEU A 347 14.34 -12.48 15.37
CA LEU A 347 14.23 -13.17 16.65
C LEU A 347 13.74 -14.62 16.47
N ASP A 348 14.16 -15.48 17.37
CA ASP A 348 13.64 -16.84 17.51
C ASP A 348 12.26 -16.85 18.20
N GLU A 349 11.71 -18.04 18.43
CA GLU A 349 10.41 -18.22 19.12
C GLU A 349 10.42 -17.81 20.61
N ARG A 350 11.62 -17.72 21.23
CA ARG A 350 11.79 -17.27 22.62
C ARG A 350 11.95 -15.76 22.71
N GLY A 351 12.06 -15.08 21.56
CA GLY A 351 12.32 -13.66 21.46
C GLY A 351 13.81 -13.28 21.63
N ASP A 352 14.73 -14.22 21.43
CA ASP A 352 16.17 -13.97 21.43
C ASP A 352 16.69 -13.68 20.05
N ASP A 353 17.75 -12.83 19.96
CA ASP A 353 18.34 -12.47 18.69
C ASP A 353 19.01 -13.70 18.03
N LEU A 354 18.68 -13.92 16.77
CA LEU A 354 19.33 -14.94 15.96
C LEU A 354 20.68 -14.47 15.40
N PRO A 355 21.64 -15.38 15.25
CA PRO A 355 22.89 -15.09 14.55
C PRO A 355 22.67 -14.59 13.12
N VAL A 356 23.68 -13.86 12.61
CA VAL A 356 23.71 -13.41 11.22
C VAL A 356 23.53 -14.59 10.25
N GLY A 357 22.62 -14.42 9.29
CA GLY A 357 22.29 -15.43 8.28
C GLY A 357 21.23 -16.46 8.73
N GLU A 358 20.87 -16.50 10.01
CA GLU A 358 19.82 -17.38 10.49
C GLU A 358 18.43 -16.76 10.30
N THR A 359 17.49 -17.59 9.86
CA THR A 359 16.12 -17.17 9.51
C THR A 359 15.19 -17.24 10.72
N GLY A 360 14.46 -16.15 10.99
CA GLY A 360 13.48 -16.05 12.07
C GLY A 360 12.45 -14.96 11.82
N LEU A 361 11.68 -14.61 12.85
CA LEU A 361 10.69 -13.55 12.78
C LEU A 361 11.34 -12.18 12.74
N VAL A 362 10.93 -11.36 11.77
CA VAL A 362 11.40 -9.99 11.62
C VAL A 362 10.61 -9.07 12.54
N TYR A 363 11.33 -8.31 13.35
CA TYR A 363 10.81 -7.27 14.22
C TYR A 363 11.31 -5.90 13.77
N LEU A 364 10.41 -4.93 13.79
CA LEU A 364 10.66 -3.56 13.41
C LEU A 364 10.44 -2.63 14.61
N GLY A 365 11.29 -1.62 14.75
CA GLY A 365 11.16 -0.57 15.75
C GLY A 365 11.48 0.80 15.14
N MET A 366 10.82 1.85 15.59
CA MET A 366 11.11 3.22 15.18
C MET A 366 10.82 4.20 16.32
N GLY A 367 11.83 4.43 17.16
CA GLY A 367 11.74 5.35 18.29
C GLY A 367 10.56 5.02 19.22
N THR A 368 9.82 6.05 19.63
CA THR A 368 8.63 5.92 20.50
C THR A 368 7.32 5.81 19.71
N SER A 369 7.37 5.59 18.40
CA SER A 369 6.15 5.46 17.60
C SER A 369 5.37 4.21 18.01
N THR A 370 4.18 4.41 18.55
CA THR A 370 3.26 3.33 18.94
C THR A 370 2.04 3.35 18.04
N PHE A 371 1.53 2.16 17.77
CA PHE A 371 0.25 1.93 17.10
C PHE A 371 -0.55 0.95 17.93
N ASP A 372 -1.85 0.89 17.70
CA ASP A 372 -2.71 -0.15 18.24
C ASP A 372 -3.60 -0.69 17.11
N TYR A 373 -3.86 -2.01 17.14
CA TYR A 373 -4.94 -2.57 16.34
C TYR A 373 -6.25 -2.19 16.99
N HIS A 374 -7.08 -1.46 16.26
CA HIS A 374 -8.35 -0.95 16.77
C HIS A 374 -9.23 -2.07 17.31
N LYS A 375 -9.65 -1.96 18.57
CA LYS A 375 -10.45 -2.97 19.31
C LYS A 375 -9.84 -4.39 19.35
N ASP A 376 -8.50 -4.51 19.27
CA ASP A 376 -7.80 -5.80 19.31
C ASP A 376 -6.51 -5.68 20.13
N GLU A 377 -6.68 -5.56 21.45
CA GLU A 377 -5.57 -5.42 22.40
C GLU A 377 -4.71 -6.69 22.44
N GLU A 378 -5.34 -7.86 22.37
CA GLU A 378 -4.65 -9.16 22.38
C GLU A 378 -3.65 -9.24 21.21
N LYS A 379 -4.11 -8.95 20.00
CA LYS A 379 -3.23 -8.92 18.82
C LYS A 379 -2.17 -7.83 18.91
N THR A 380 -2.51 -6.66 19.45
CA THR A 380 -1.55 -5.58 19.66
C THR A 380 -0.41 -6.05 20.57
N LEU A 381 -0.73 -6.68 21.69
CA LEU A 381 0.27 -7.21 22.63
C LEU A 381 1.06 -8.37 22.03
N ALA A 382 0.38 -9.32 21.37
CA ALA A 382 1.02 -10.47 20.73
C ALA A 382 1.99 -10.09 19.60
N SER A 383 1.78 -8.93 18.97
CA SER A 383 2.68 -8.43 17.94
C SER A 383 3.96 -7.79 18.48
N ARG A 384 4.09 -7.58 19.80
CA ARG A 384 5.17 -6.77 20.40
C ARG A 384 6.19 -7.64 21.14
N ALA A 385 7.46 -7.34 20.94
CA ALA A 385 8.56 -7.86 21.75
C ALA A 385 9.68 -6.80 21.84
N ARG A 386 10.28 -6.64 23.02
CA ARG A 386 11.45 -5.76 23.27
C ARG A 386 11.27 -4.31 22.78
N GLY A 387 10.04 -3.76 22.85
CA GLY A 387 9.73 -2.41 22.35
C GLY A 387 9.60 -2.30 20.84
N MET A 388 9.69 -3.42 20.12
CA MET A 388 9.48 -3.54 18.68
C MET A 388 8.19 -4.31 18.39
N PHE A 389 7.84 -4.39 17.11
CA PHE A 389 6.68 -5.16 16.66
C PHE A 389 7.02 -6.02 15.45
N THR A 390 6.23 -7.08 15.25
CA THR A 390 6.26 -7.92 14.06
C THR A 390 4.91 -7.91 13.36
N VAL A 391 4.92 -8.01 12.04
CA VAL A 391 3.73 -8.25 11.21
C VAL A 391 3.68 -9.70 10.71
N GLY A 392 4.58 -10.55 11.23
CA GLY A 392 4.65 -11.96 10.92
C GLY A 392 5.49 -12.28 9.69
N ASP A 393 6.32 -11.36 9.24
CA ASP A 393 7.28 -11.63 8.16
C ASP A 393 8.49 -12.39 8.72
N VAL A 394 9.04 -13.30 7.92
CA VAL A 394 10.19 -14.15 8.22
C VAL A 394 11.34 -13.76 7.32
N GLY A 395 12.56 -13.68 7.87
CA GLY A 395 13.73 -13.28 7.11
C GLY A 395 15.02 -13.45 7.90
N TYR A 396 16.12 -12.96 7.34
CA TYR A 396 17.44 -12.96 7.99
C TYR A 396 18.20 -11.67 7.68
N LEU A 397 19.18 -11.35 8.53
CA LEU A 397 20.10 -10.23 8.31
C LEU A 397 21.46 -10.79 7.84
N ASP A 398 22.07 -10.12 6.85
CA ASP A 398 23.48 -10.40 6.51
C ASP A 398 24.46 -9.69 7.48
N ALA A 399 25.76 -9.93 7.30
CA ALA A 399 26.82 -9.37 8.15
C ALA A 399 26.90 -7.83 8.08
N ASP A 400 26.38 -7.22 7.02
CA ASP A 400 26.34 -5.78 6.84
C ASP A 400 25.00 -5.15 7.30
N GLY A 401 24.10 -5.96 7.86
CA GLY A 401 22.78 -5.55 8.37
C GLY A 401 21.72 -5.35 7.29
N TYR A 402 21.88 -5.92 6.11
CA TYR A 402 20.84 -5.95 5.09
C TYR A 402 19.83 -7.06 5.38
N LEU A 403 18.55 -6.71 5.31
CA LEU A 403 17.45 -7.65 5.51
C LEU A 403 17.08 -8.36 4.21
N TYR A 404 16.90 -9.68 4.31
CA TYR A 404 16.34 -10.52 3.27
C TYR A 404 15.06 -11.16 3.78
N LEU A 405 13.94 -10.92 3.10
CA LEU A 405 12.67 -11.53 3.45
C LEU A 405 12.53 -12.88 2.76
N CYS A 406 12.12 -13.89 3.52
CA CYS A 406 11.87 -15.24 3.01
C CYS A 406 10.38 -15.43 2.69
N ASP A 407 9.49 -15.17 3.65
CA ASP A 407 8.04 -15.28 3.49
C ASP A 407 7.30 -14.72 4.72
N ARG A 408 5.99 -14.94 4.78
CA ARG A 408 5.19 -14.75 6.01
C ARG A 408 5.13 -16.04 6.81
N LYS A 409 5.18 -15.93 8.14
CA LYS A 409 5.02 -17.09 9.04
C LYS A 409 3.77 -17.90 8.70
N SER A 410 2.65 -17.23 8.41
CA SER A 410 1.37 -17.87 8.04
C SER A 410 1.38 -18.61 6.69
N ASP A 411 2.36 -18.34 5.84
CA ASP A 411 2.44 -18.90 4.50
C ASP A 411 3.54 -19.97 4.36
N VAL A 412 4.44 -20.08 5.36
CA VAL A 412 5.46 -21.15 5.42
C VAL A 412 4.79 -22.53 5.33
N ILE A 413 5.30 -23.38 4.47
CA ILE A 413 4.85 -24.77 4.31
C ILE A 413 5.71 -25.65 5.20
N ILE A 414 5.10 -26.47 6.05
CA ILE A 414 5.79 -27.43 6.89
C ILE A 414 5.59 -28.82 6.31
N SER A 415 6.57 -29.28 5.56
CA SER A 415 6.54 -30.60 4.93
C SER A 415 7.60 -31.52 5.55
N GLY A 416 7.18 -32.60 6.20
CA GLY A 416 8.08 -33.52 6.87
C GLY A 416 8.97 -32.87 7.93
N GLY A 417 8.50 -31.82 8.60
CA GLY A 417 9.26 -31.07 9.60
C GLY A 417 10.25 -30.04 9.01
N VAL A 418 10.25 -29.86 7.70
CA VAL A 418 11.09 -28.86 7.00
C VAL A 418 10.27 -27.64 6.65
N ASN A 419 10.76 -26.46 7.03
CA ASN A 419 10.18 -25.19 6.62
C ASN A 419 10.52 -24.91 5.15
N ILE A 420 9.50 -24.77 4.32
CA ILE A 420 9.63 -24.40 2.91
C ILE A 420 8.96 -23.05 2.70
N TYR A 421 9.66 -22.15 2.05
CA TYR A 421 9.20 -20.78 1.80
C TYR A 421 8.61 -20.67 0.38
N PRO A 422 7.28 -20.53 0.24
CA PRO A 422 6.62 -20.38 -1.05
C PRO A 422 7.22 -19.32 -1.95
N ALA A 423 7.63 -18.18 -1.38
CA ALA A 423 8.18 -17.06 -2.15
C ALA A 423 9.43 -17.42 -2.96
N GLU A 424 10.25 -18.38 -2.50
CA GLU A 424 11.40 -18.87 -3.24
C GLU A 424 10.97 -19.60 -4.53
N ILE A 425 9.95 -20.43 -4.42
CA ILE A 425 9.41 -21.21 -5.56
C ILE A 425 8.67 -20.26 -6.53
N GLU A 426 7.90 -19.33 -5.99
CA GLU A 426 7.20 -18.29 -6.78
C GLU A 426 8.19 -17.42 -7.56
N ALA A 427 9.31 -17.04 -6.94
CA ALA A 427 10.34 -16.25 -7.58
C ALA A 427 10.95 -16.97 -8.80
N GLU A 428 11.24 -18.27 -8.66
CA GLU A 428 11.80 -19.07 -9.75
C GLU A 428 10.76 -19.30 -10.87
N LEU A 429 9.53 -19.73 -10.52
CA LEU A 429 8.47 -19.93 -11.53
C LEU A 429 8.16 -18.64 -12.30
N SER A 430 8.22 -17.50 -11.63
CA SER A 430 8.00 -16.18 -12.26
C SER A 430 9.03 -15.83 -13.33
N CYS A 431 10.18 -16.50 -13.36
CA CYS A 431 11.20 -16.32 -14.40
C CYS A 431 10.88 -17.09 -15.69
N HIS A 432 9.89 -17.99 -15.65
CA HIS A 432 9.53 -18.77 -16.83
C HIS A 432 8.63 -17.97 -17.78
N PRO A 433 8.92 -17.90 -19.11
CA PRO A 433 8.16 -17.07 -20.05
C PRO A 433 6.70 -17.46 -20.19
N ALA A 434 6.33 -18.71 -19.90
CA ALA A 434 4.96 -19.18 -19.92
C ALA A 434 4.14 -18.81 -18.67
N VAL A 435 4.76 -18.19 -17.65
CA VAL A 435 4.13 -17.82 -16.37
C VAL A 435 3.87 -16.31 -16.33
N ALA A 436 2.61 -15.92 -16.42
CA ALA A 436 2.21 -14.52 -16.19
C ALA A 436 2.20 -14.19 -14.70
N ASP A 437 1.68 -15.12 -13.86
CA ASP A 437 1.67 -15.00 -12.41
C ASP A 437 1.64 -16.36 -11.72
N VAL A 438 1.99 -16.42 -10.42
CA VAL A 438 2.04 -17.67 -9.67
C VAL A 438 1.77 -17.47 -8.19
N ALA A 439 1.11 -18.46 -7.59
CA ALA A 439 0.89 -18.60 -6.15
C ALA A 439 1.34 -20.00 -5.72
N VAL A 440 2.10 -20.08 -4.62
CA VAL A 440 2.52 -21.35 -4.01
C VAL A 440 2.06 -21.39 -2.56
N PHE A 441 1.54 -22.54 -2.12
CA PHE A 441 1.07 -22.75 -0.75
C PHE A 441 1.03 -24.23 -0.39
N GLY A 442 0.94 -24.51 0.92
CA GLY A 442 0.81 -25.87 1.45
C GLY A 442 -0.63 -26.34 1.42
N ILE A 443 -0.82 -27.60 1.00
CA ILE A 443 -2.08 -28.33 1.11
C ILE A 443 -1.89 -29.57 2.01
N PRO A 444 -2.95 -30.11 2.64
CA PRO A 444 -2.81 -31.24 3.55
C PRO A 444 -2.24 -32.49 2.85
N HIS A 445 -1.27 -33.14 3.51
CA HIS A 445 -0.71 -34.42 3.11
C HIS A 445 -0.66 -35.39 4.30
N GLU A 446 -1.08 -36.64 4.11
CA GLU A 446 -1.26 -37.61 5.21
C GLU A 446 0.06 -37.97 5.91
N GLU A 447 1.16 -38.07 5.17
CA GLU A 447 2.47 -38.49 5.69
C GLU A 447 3.34 -37.29 6.09
N TRP A 448 3.35 -36.24 5.30
CA TRP A 448 4.26 -35.10 5.45
C TRP A 448 3.65 -33.91 6.18
N GLY A 449 2.36 -33.96 6.55
CA GLY A 449 1.61 -32.84 7.10
C GLY A 449 1.13 -31.89 6.02
N GLU A 450 2.05 -31.29 5.30
CA GLU A 450 1.76 -30.47 4.12
C GLU A 450 2.56 -30.91 2.88
N GLU A 451 1.98 -30.74 1.70
CA GLU A 451 2.68 -30.82 0.41
C GLU A 451 2.54 -29.49 -0.36
N ILE A 452 3.45 -29.26 -1.28
CA ILE A 452 3.56 -28.01 -2.02
C ILE A 452 2.62 -28.06 -3.22
N LYS A 453 1.73 -27.07 -3.31
CA LYS A 453 0.89 -26.80 -4.46
C LYS A 453 1.22 -25.47 -5.09
N ALA A 454 1.35 -25.44 -6.41
CA ALA A 454 1.41 -24.21 -7.19
C ALA A 454 0.09 -23.97 -7.93
N VAL A 455 -0.29 -22.70 -8.07
CA VAL A 455 -1.37 -22.26 -8.98
C VAL A 455 -0.75 -21.21 -9.89
N VAL A 456 -0.81 -21.47 -11.19
CA VAL A 456 -0.17 -20.65 -12.22
C VAL A 456 -1.23 -19.97 -13.06
N GLU A 457 -1.04 -18.67 -13.31
CA GLU A 457 -1.68 -17.92 -14.36
C GLU A 457 -0.78 -18.00 -15.60
N PRO A 458 -1.18 -18.73 -16.66
CA PRO A 458 -0.37 -18.85 -17.87
C PRO A 458 -0.32 -17.51 -18.62
N ALA A 459 0.75 -17.27 -19.37
CA ALA A 459 0.76 -16.17 -20.33
C ALA A 459 -0.33 -16.37 -21.41
N ASP A 460 -0.91 -15.28 -21.92
CA ASP A 460 -2.10 -15.29 -22.80
C ASP A 460 -2.01 -16.23 -24.02
N TRP A 461 -0.77 -16.49 -24.51
CA TRP A 461 -0.52 -17.35 -25.67
C TRP A 461 -0.23 -18.82 -25.31
N ILE A 462 -0.30 -19.19 -24.03
CA ILE A 462 0.05 -20.52 -23.54
C ILE A 462 -1.19 -21.27 -23.09
N ALA A 463 -1.41 -22.45 -23.65
CA ALA A 463 -2.49 -23.33 -23.20
C ALA A 463 -2.08 -24.06 -21.91
N PRO A 464 -2.91 -24.02 -20.85
CA PRO A 464 -2.66 -24.80 -19.65
C PRO A 464 -2.85 -26.31 -19.92
N GLY A 465 -2.03 -27.13 -19.26
CA GLY A 465 -2.16 -28.59 -19.39
C GLY A 465 -0.96 -29.37 -18.87
N PRO A 466 -0.98 -30.71 -19.02
CA PRO A 466 0.08 -31.59 -18.53
C PRO A 466 1.45 -31.30 -19.13
N GLU A 467 1.50 -30.83 -20.38
CA GLU A 467 2.75 -30.49 -21.08
C GLU A 467 3.42 -29.30 -20.41
N LEU A 468 2.65 -28.21 -20.15
CA LEU A 468 3.14 -27.06 -19.42
C LEU A 468 3.56 -27.42 -17.99
N THR A 469 2.80 -28.29 -17.31
CA THR A 469 3.15 -28.77 -15.98
C THR A 469 4.51 -29.46 -15.97
N ALA A 470 4.76 -30.35 -16.95
CA ALA A 470 6.05 -31.04 -17.06
C ALA A 470 7.21 -30.06 -17.35
N GLU A 471 6.98 -29.09 -18.24
CA GLU A 471 7.94 -28.03 -18.58
C GLU A 471 8.32 -27.18 -17.35
N LEU A 472 7.32 -26.75 -16.55
CA LEU A 472 7.54 -25.94 -15.36
C LEU A 472 8.27 -26.72 -14.25
N LEU A 473 7.95 -28.00 -14.06
CA LEU A 473 8.64 -28.86 -13.10
C LEU A 473 10.09 -29.14 -13.53
N ASP A 474 10.33 -29.36 -14.80
CA ASP A 474 11.67 -29.53 -15.35
C ASP A 474 12.49 -28.24 -15.20
N PHE A 475 11.91 -27.11 -15.51
CA PHE A 475 12.52 -25.79 -15.30
C PHE A 475 12.96 -25.56 -13.84
N LEU A 476 12.13 -25.95 -12.87
CA LEU A 476 12.46 -25.86 -11.45
C LEU A 476 13.53 -26.86 -11.02
N SER A 477 13.58 -28.05 -11.64
CA SER A 477 14.43 -29.17 -11.21
C SER A 477 15.92 -28.87 -11.18
N GLY A 478 16.40 -27.90 -11.95
CA GLY A 478 17.80 -27.47 -11.93
C GLY A 478 18.08 -26.23 -11.06
N ARG A 479 17.05 -25.64 -10.45
CA ARG A 479 17.10 -24.32 -9.82
C ARG A 479 16.84 -24.35 -8.32
N ILE A 480 15.98 -25.27 -7.86
CA ILE A 480 15.65 -25.44 -6.45
C ILE A 480 15.85 -26.90 -6.02
N ALA A 481 15.95 -27.10 -4.70
CA ALA A 481 16.10 -28.44 -4.14
C ALA A 481 14.88 -29.32 -4.43
N LYS A 482 15.09 -30.62 -4.67
CA LYS A 482 14.03 -31.56 -5.07
C LYS A 482 12.81 -31.58 -4.13
N PHE A 483 13.03 -31.44 -2.82
CA PHE A 483 11.97 -31.43 -1.81
C PHE A 483 11.11 -30.15 -1.82
N LYS A 484 11.53 -29.12 -2.57
CA LYS A 484 10.80 -27.87 -2.79
C LYS A 484 9.97 -27.87 -4.09
N LEU A 485 10.06 -28.92 -4.89
CA LEU A 485 9.28 -29.02 -6.12
C LEU A 485 7.79 -29.16 -5.78
N PRO A 486 6.88 -28.40 -6.43
CA PRO A 486 5.45 -28.60 -6.29
C PRO A 486 5.03 -30.03 -6.62
N ALA A 487 4.23 -30.63 -5.73
CA ALA A 487 3.60 -31.93 -5.98
C ALA A 487 2.52 -31.86 -7.07
N SER A 488 1.90 -30.70 -7.20
CA SER A 488 0.88 -30.44 -8.22
C SER A 488 0.85 -28.96 -8.64
N ILE A 489 0.44 -28.73 -9.91
CA ILE A 489 0.25 -27.39 -10.48
C ILE A 489 -1.17 -27.30 -11.04
N ASP A 490 -1.94 -26.33 -10.56
CA ASP A 490 -3.25 -25.97 -11.13
C ASP A 490 -3.12 -24.66 -11.93
N TYR A 491 -4.11 -24.38 -12.77
CA TYR A 491 -4.12 -23.21 -13.64
C TYR A 491 -5.38 -22.38 -13.44
N LEU A 492 -5.21 -21.06 -13.37
CA LEU A 492 -6.30 -20.08 -13.37
C LEU A 492 -6.05 -19.02 -14.44
N ALA A 493 -7.12 -18.50 -15.02
CA ALA A 493 -7.03 -17.41 -15.99
C ALA A 493 -6.55 -16.09 -15.35
N GLU A 494 -6.83 -15.90 -14.06
CA GLU A 494 -6.37 -14.73 -13.26
C GLU A 494 -6.26 -15.13 -11.79
N LEU A 495 -5.14 -14.80 -11.17
CA LEU A 495 -4.94 -15.01 -9.73
C LEU A 495 -5.66 -13.93 -8.90
N PRO A 496 -6.22 -14.29 -7.72
CA PRO A 496 -6.94 -13.35 -6.86
C PRO A 496 -5.97 -12.34 -6.22
N ARG A 497 -5.76 -11.21 -6.89
CA ARG A 497 -4.99 -10.08 -6.39
C ARG A 497 -5.87 -8.88 -6.11
N ASP A 498 -5.46 -8.08 -5.12
CA ASP A 498 -6.03 -6.74 -4.98
C ASP A 498 -5.44 -5.79 -6.04
N PRO A 499 -6.02 -4.60 -6.22
CA PRO A 499 -5.53 -3.62 -7.20
C PRO A 499 -4.08 -3.14 -6.98
N ASN A 500 -3.54 -3.31 -5.77
CA ASN A 500 -2.13 -3.09 -5.46
C ASN A 500 -1.27 -4.32 -5.73
N GLY A 501 -1.83 -5.36 -6.32
CA GLY A 501 -1.12 -6.57 -6.66
C GLY A 501 -0.88 -7.53 -5.49
N LYS A 502 -1.44 -7.29 -4.29
CA LYS A 502 -1.34 -8.22 -3.17
C LYS A 502 -2.16 -9.47 -3.44
N LEU A 503 -1.49 -10.62 -3.44
CA LEU A 503 -2.12 -11.93 -3.66
C LEU A 503 -2.93 -12.38 -2.43
N TYR A 504 -4.17 -12.78 -2.65
CA TYR A 504 -5.02 -13.39 -1.63
C TYR A 504 -4.82 -14.92 -1.60
N LYS A 505 -3.62 -15.41 -1.20
CA LYS A 505 -3.29 -16.84 -1.12
C LYS A 505 -4.36 -17.66 -0.38
N ARG A 506 -4.99 -17.10 0.65
CA ARG A 506 -6.05 -17.77 1.41
C ARG A 506 -7.22 -18.20 0.53
N ARG A 507 -7.63 -17.40 -0.46
CA ARG A 507 -8.73 -17.77 -1.36
C ARG A 507 -8.43 -19.02 -2.20
N LEU A 508 -7.15 -19.27 -2.45
CA LEU A 508 -6.67 -20.44 -3.19
C LEU A 508 -6.46 -21.63 -2.26
N ARG A 509 -5.93 -21.39 -1.07
CA ARG A 509 -5.52 -22.41 -0.10
C ARG A 509 -6.67 -22.97 0.73
N ASP A 510 -7.52 -22.09 1.30
CA ASP A 510 -8.52 -22.45 2.32
C ASP A 510 -9.51 -23.53 1.87
N PRO A 511 -9.91 -23.65 0.57
CA PRO A 511 -10.73 -24.78 0.09
C PRO A 511 -10.13 -26.16 0.37
N TYR A 512 -8.80 -26.31 0.35
CA TYR A 512 -8.12 -27.58 0.63
C TYR A 512 -8.07 -27.94 2.13
N TRP A 513 -8.24 -26.93 3.00
CA TRP A 513 -8.20 -27.07 4.45
C TRP A 513 -9.60 -27.19 5.10
N THR A 514 -10.68 -27.24 4.30
CA THR A 514 -12.04 -27.34 4.82
C THR A 514 -12.19 -28.59 5.68
N GLY A 515 -12.55 -28.41 6.98
CA GLY A 515 -12.71 -29.50 7.95
C GLY A 515 -11.39 -30.04 8.53
N ARG A 516 -10.28 -29.38 8.33
CA ARG A 516 -8.97 -29.73 8.90
C ARG A 516 -8.33 -28.48 9.52
N ASP A 517 -7.63 -28.67 10.62
CA ASP A 517 -6.85 -27.60 11.25
C ASP A 517 -5.42 -27.59 10.70
N ARG A 518 -4.91 -26.40 10.41
CA ARG A 518 -3.51 -26.20 10.03
C ARG A 518 -2.66 -25.98 11.29
N ALA A 519 -1.53 -26.65 11.38
CA ALA A 519 -0.66 -26.65 12.57
C ALA A 519 0.24 -25.39 12.72
N ILE A 520 -0.10 -24.27 12.06
CA ILE A 520 0.71 -23.02 12.14
C ILE A 520 -0.13 -21.92 12.78
#